data_a0bdbc363bf44f14380953534387e381
#
_entry.id   a0bdbc363bf44f14380953534387e381
#
_cell.length_a   1.000
_cell.length_b   1.000
_cell.length_c   1.000
_cell.angle_alpha   90.00
_cell.angle_beta   90.00
_cell.angle_gamma   90.00
#
_symmetry.space_group_name_H-M   'P 1'
#
loop_
_entity.id
_entity.type
_entity.pdbx_description
1 polymer ?
#
loop_
_entity_poly.entity_id
_entity_poly.type
_entity_poly.pdbx_seq_one_letter_code
_entity_poly.pdbx_strand_id
1 'polypeptide(L)'
;MNFPSAARSAAAVSSRSCTDQIFHRVPIAIGDAVCRLVGPPIVRSGGPIGEKIELIFYPKMEERVEYFVSLPQHSNPFNEHLDTRLKFNSMKRLLPLFALLLLLFASCKRELTQAELFDENKSGVVLILNKYYYKIKLPNGQSMFFSDLDKDGDLENVTLDVNEIRNNCSWMSGTGFFVDNNGTIMTNRHVAQPSIDENDIKAGYRNLIRAVQQYYEYQKQQLSDRFDELEKNKEQYAYNEEYDDVEEGYYSNDARISEIEQEQSKLKSQYDQCDQAIQQLNELDDPRALRISSVCELGIAYNNTHVTGVEDFLGKNPCVVIKTSDLEDVDLALIQLKNKRTPGDAKVFTIEDEDLPLEMGQPLYMIGYNAGPDLAKTRTGIQAQMTSGKVTQLPDGQRVLYDIATVQGSSGSPVIDAEGNLVAVNFAKLNGSDNFNFGIPLKRVKEFMKR
;
A
#
# COMPACT_ATOMS: atom_id res chain seq x y z
N MET A 1 40.81 33.59 -9.02
CA MET A 1 41.31 32.92 -7.81
C MET A 1 40.92 31.47 -7.91
N ASN A 2 41.90 30.62 -7.78
CA ASN A 2 42.01 29.22 -8.24
C ASN A 2 40.95 28.23 -7.74
N PHE A 3 40.38 27.43 -8.67
CA PHE A 3 39.76 26.14 -8.39
C PHE A 3 40.80 25.02 -8.44
N PRO A 4 40.78 24.03 -7.53
CA PRO A 4 41.60 22.83 -7.70
C PRO A 4 40.83 21.74 -8.50
N SER A 5 41.58 21.12 -9.38
CA SER A 5 41.24 20.02 -10.28
C SER A 5 40.89 18.75 -9.51
N ALA A 6 39.76 18.13 -9.87
CA ALA A 6 39.40 16.78 -9.45
C ALA A 6 40.05 15.75 -10.40
N ALA A 7 40.84 14.86 -9.82
CA ALA A 7 41.49 13.74 -10.48
C ALA A 7 40.49 12.74 -11.02
N ARG A 8 40.60 12.36 -12.28
CA ARG A 8 39.90 11.25 -12.92
C ARG A 8 40.51 9.92 -12.46
N SER A 9 39.77 9.15 -11.71
CA SER A 9 40.01 7.73 -11.49
C SER A 9 39.34 6.95 -12.65
N ALA A 10 40.16 6.42 -13.55
CA ALA A 10 39.73 5.48 -14.59
C ALA A 10 39.56 4.10 -13.93
N ALA A 11 38.33 3.72 -13.61
CA ALA A 11 37.99 2.35 -13.29
C ALA A 11 37.79 1.59 -14.59
N ALA A 12 38.57 0.52 -14.80
CA ALA A 12 38.45 -0.42 -15.90
C ALA A 12 37.06 -1.04 -15.89
N VAL A 13 36.25 -0.72 -16.91
CA VAL A 13 34.97 -1.40 -17.19
C VAL A 13 35.34 -2.75 -17.78
N SER A 14 35.28 -3.81 -16.98
CA SER A 14 35.24 -5.19 -17.43
C SER A 14 34.00 -5.35 -18.30
N SER A 15 34.19 -5.68 -19.55
CA SER A 15 33.13 -6.06 -20.49
C SER A 15 32.52 -7.39 -20.06
N ARG A 16 31.56 -7.35 -19.10
CA ARG A 16 30.59 -8.43 -18.95
C ARG A 16 29.57 -8.25 -20.05
N SER A 17 29.28 -9.33 -20.81
CA SER A 17 28.36 -9.30 -21.91
C SER A 17 26.99 -8.82 -21.47
N CYS A 18 26.30 -8.09 -22.35
CA CYS A 18 24.95 -7.55 -22.12
C CYS A 18 23.91 -8.64 -21.74
N THR A 19 24.19 -9.90 -22.05
CA THR A 19 23.43 -11.12 -21.75
C THR A 19 23.36 -11.43 -20.24
N ASP A 20 24.44 -11.23 -19.48
CA ASP A 20 24.46 -11.54 -18.04
C ASP A 20 23.58 -10.57 -17.23
N GLN A 21 23.32 -9.35 -17.71
CA GLN A 21 22.46 -8.40 -17.03
C GLN A 21 20.96 -8.67 -17.22
N ILE A 22 20.56 -9.32 -18.30
CA ILE A 22 19.16 -9.68 -18.59
C ILE A 22 18.73 -10.86 -17.71
N PHE A 23 19.61 -11.85 -17.48
CA PHE A 23 19.31 -13.05 -16.71
C PHE A 23 19.08 -12.79 -15.21
N HIS A 24 19.68 -11.72 -14.65
CA HIS A 24 19.46 -11.37 -13.24
C HIS A 24 18.19 -10.54 -12.98
N ARG A 25 17.51 -10.04 -14.03
CA ARG A 25 16.34 -9.15 -13.90
C ARG A 25 14.98 -9.82 -14.08
N VAL A 26 14.92 -11.04 -14.61
CA VAL A 26 13.66 -11.79 -14.72
C VAL A 26 13.60 -12.79 -13.55
N PRO A 27 12.80 -12.52 -12.49
CA PRO A 27 12.60 -13.49 -11.43
C PRO A 27 12.07 -14.80 -12.01
N ILE A 28 12.57 -15.93 -11.53
CA ILE A 28 12.18 -17.29 -11.98
C ILE A 28 10.66 -17.47 -11.98
N ALA A 29 9.97 -16.83 -11.04
CA ALA A 29 8.50 -16.81 -10.94
C ALA A 29 7.81 -16.12 -12.13
N ILE A 30 8.42 -15.08 -12.73
CA ILE A 30 7.87 -14.38 -13.91
C ILE A 30 7.99 -15.30 -15.14
N GLY A 31 9.12 -16.00 -15.31
CA GLY A 31 9.30 -16.97 -16.38
C GLY A 31 8.23 -18.07 -16.36
N ASP A 32 7.91 -18.62 -15.18
CA ASP A 32 6.88 -19.66 -15.04
C ASP A 32 5.45 -19.13 -15.28
N ALA A 33 5.14 -17.92 -14.83
CA ALA A 33 3.81 -17.32 -15.04
C ALA A 33 3.58 -17.03 -16.52
N VAL A 34 4.58 -16.52 -17.23
CA VAL A 34 4.47 -16.19 -18.65
C VAL A 34 4.60 -17.43 -19.54
N CYS A 35 5.40 -18.45 -19.16
CA CYS A 35 5.38 -19.75 -19.84
C CYS A 35 4.00 -20.42 -19.81
N ARG A 36 3.21 -20.20 -18.77
CA ARG A 36 1.80 -20.64 -18.69
C ARG A 36 0.86 -19.82 -19.59
N LEU A 37 1.23 -18.60 -19.94
CA LEU A 37 0.47 -17.76 -20.89
C LEU A 37 0.59 -18.25 -22.33
N VAL A 38 1.76 -18.79 -22.69
CA VAL A 38 2.13 -19.10 -24.08
C VAL A 38 2.34 -20.59 -24.40
N GLY A 39 2.20 -21.49 -23.43
CA GLY A 39 2.30 -22.94 -23.64
C GLY A 39 3.18 -23.70 -22.65
N PRO A 40 3.32 -25.03 -22.75
CA PRO A 40 4.06 -25.84 -21.80
C PRO A 40 5.55 -25.48 -21.78
N PRO A 41 6.20 -25.55 -20.60
CA PRO A 41 7.59 -25.16 -20.43
C PRO A 41 8.52 -26.08 -21.22
N ILE A 42 9.53 -25.49 -21.84
CA ILE A 42 10.67 -26.21 -22.41
C ILE A 42 11.34 -26.99 -21.27
N VAL A 43 11.43 -28.29 -21.40
CA VAL A 43 11.98 -29.19 -20.39
C VAL A 43 13.42 -28.78 -20.07
N ARG A 44 13.69 -28.38 -18.82
CA ARG A 44 15.06 -28.17 -18.32
C ARG A 44 15.83 -29.51 -18.36
N SER A 45 16.90 -29.58 -19.12
CA SER A 45 17.93 -30.61 -18.94
C SER A 45 18.66 -30.31 -17.63
N GLY A 46 18.62 -31.27 -16.70
CA GLY A 46 19.12 -31.12 -15.35
C GLY A 46 20.63 -30.96 -15.23
N GLY A 47 21.04 -30.09 -14.31
CA GLY A 47 22.36 -30.08 -13.69
C GLY A 47 22.18 -29.66 -12.23
N PRO A 48 22.84 -30.29 -11.26
CA PRO A 48 22.60 -30.05 -9.85
C PRO A 48 23.50 -28.95 -9.31
N ILE A 49 22.92 -27.87 -8.80
CA ILE A 49 23.61 -27.02 -7.84
C ILE A 49 22.58 -26.61 -6.79
N GLY A 50 22.70 -27.27 -5.60
CA GLY A 50 22.02 -26.84 -4.42
C GLY A 50 22.83 -25.76 -3.70
N GLU A 51 22.24 -24.64 -3.43
CA GLU A 51 22.71 -23.74 -2.38
C GLU A 51 21.52 -23.39 -1.48
N LYS A 52 21.68 -23.78 -0.21
CA LYS A 52 20.82 -23.39 0.91
C LYS A 52 21.13 -21.94 1.24
N ILE A 53 20.11 -21.10 1.23
CA ILE A 53 20.18 -19.77 1.86
C ILE A 53 19.65 -19.92 3.28
N GLU A 54 20.53 -19.81 4.27
CA GLU A 54 20.18 -19.71 5.68
C GLU A 54 19.77 -18.26 6.00
N LEU A 55 18.54 -18.12 6.49
CA LEU A 55 18.04 -16.88 7.07
C LEU A 55 18.60 -16.72 8.49
N ILE A 56 19.42 -15.71 8.69
CA ILE A 56 19.97 -15.35 9.99
C ILE A 56 18.97 -14.46 10.72
N PHE A 57 18.36 -14.98 11.78
CA PHE A 57 17.60 -14.20 12.76
C PHE A 57 18.52 -13.54 13.76
N TYR A 58 18.41 -12.23 13.95
CA TYR A 58 19.01 -11.52 15.08
C TYR A 58 18.07 -11.49 16.29
N PRO A 59 18.57 -11.75 17.50
CA PRO A 59 17.73 -11.72 18.71
C PRO A 59 17.60 -10.32 19.30
N LYS A 60 16.43 -10.12 19.92
CA LYS A 60 16.02 -8.96 20.72
C LYS A 60 17.00 -8.60 21.83
N MET A 61 17.23 -7.32 22.02
CA MET A 61 17.68 -6.75 23.29
C MET A 61 16.49 -6.17 24.05
N GLU A 62 16.23 -6.70 25.24
CA GLU A 62 15.39 -6.10 26.27
C GLU A 62 16.27 -5.19 27.13
N GLU A 63 15.87 -3.92 27.29
CA GLU A 63 16.33 -3.09 28.40
C GLU A 63 15.14 -2.52 29.15
N ARG A 64 15.05 -2.90 30.42
CA ARG A 64 14.15 -2.34 31.44
C ARG A 64 14.74 -1.00 31.92
N VAL A 65 13.90 0.01 31.99
CA VAL A 65 14.15 1.19 32.81
C VAL A 65 12.95 1.40 33.72
N GLU A 66 13.16 1.18 35.04
CA GLU A 66 12.24 1.51 36.09
C GLU A 66 12.49 2.96 36.54
N TYR A 67 11.44 3.76 36.57
CA TYR A 67 11.46 5.05 37.28
C TYR A 67 10.48 5.03 38.44
N PHE A 68 11.07 5.15 39.65
CA PHE A 68 10.35 5.48 40.89
C PHE A 68 10.11 6.98 40.94
N VAL A 69 8.88 7.42 41.17
CA VAL A 69 8.55 8.77 41.61
C VAL A 69 7.83 8.70 42.90
N SER A 70 8.45 9.22 43.96
CA SER A 70 7.89 9.40 45.29
C SER A 70 7.13 10.73 45.41
N LEU A 71 5.91 10.67 45.94
CA LEU A 71 5.10 11.82 46.32
C LEU A 71 5.42 12.24 47.74
N PRO A 72 5.40 13.55 48.08
CA PRO A 72 5.31 14.01 49.46
C PRO A 72 3.87 14.35 49.84
N GLN A 73 3.45 13.84 50.98
CA GLN A 73 2.27 14.27 51.72
C GLN A 73 2.56 15.58 52.47
N HIS A 74 1.64 16.50 52.43
CA HIS A 74 1.52 17.51 53.51
C HIS A 74 0.05 17.83 53.88
N SER A 75 -0.12 17.89 55.14
CA SER A 75 -1.29 17.98 56.03
C SER A 75 -1.94 19.37 56.10
N ASN A 76 -3.24 19.35 56.43
CA ASN A 76 -4.12 20.39 56.97
C ASN A 76 -3.51 21.15 58.19
N PRO A 77 -4.14 22.20 58.78
CA PRO A 77 -5.52 22.68 58.75
C PRO A 77 -5.69 24.21 58.84
N PHE A 78 -6.90 24.77 58.68
CA PHE A 78 -7.44 25.84 59.55
C PHE A 78 -8.94 26.04 59.34
N ASN A 79 -9.70 25.87 60.48
CA ASN A 79 -11.05 26.32 60.71
C ASN A 79 -11.01 27.81 61.17
N GLU A 80 -11.87 28.65 60.60
CA GLU A 80 -12.34 29.83 61.29
C GLU A 80 -13.80 30.16 60.91
N HIS A 81 -14.62 30.20 61.96
CA HIS A 81 -15.96 30.72 61.94
C HIS A 81 -16.00 32.21 61.62
N LEU A 82 -16.86 32.66 60.76
CA LEU A 82 -17.38 34.03 60.76
C LEU A 82 -18.89 34.03 60.56
N ASP A 83 -19.54 34.37 61.65
CA ASP A 83 -21.00 34.67 61.81
C ASP A 83 -21.26 36.08 61.25
N THR A 84 -22.12 36.26 60.27
CA THR A 84 -22.68 37.54 59.90
C THR A 84 -24.11 37.39 59.35
N ARG A 85 -25.10 37.64 60.23
CA ARG A 85 -26.46 37.95 59.84
C ARG A 85 -26.47 39.28 59.07
N LEU A 86 -26.68 39.26 57.76
CA LEU A 86 -27.02 40.47 57.01
C LEU A 86 -28.36 40.34 56.28
N LYS A 87 -29.16 41.30 56.60
CA LYS A 87 -30.51 41.73 56.23
C LYS A 87 -31.06 41.21 54.88
N PHE A 88 -32.15 40.48 54.97
CA PHE A 88 -32.84 39.72 53.93
C PHE A 88 -33.80 40.53 53.01
N ASN A 89 -33.68 41.85 52.84
CA ASN A 89 -34.69 42.66 52.13
C ASN A 89 -34.24 43.41 50.87
N SER A 90 -32.99 43.35 50.50
CA SER A 90 -32.53 43.89 49.18
C SER A 90 -32.30 42.81 48.08
N MET A 91 -32.36 41.51 48.43
CA MET A 91 -32.02 40.37 47.56
C MET A 91 -33.10 40.04 46.52
N LYS A 92 -34.37 40.44 46.73
CA LYS A 92 -35.45 40.13 45.77
C LYS A 92 -35.41 40.95 44.47
N ARG A 93 -34.66 42.05 44.42
CA ARG A 93 -34.46 42.84 43.16
C ARG A 93 -33.21 42.50 42.39
N LEU A 94 -32.26 41.81 43.02
CA LEU A 94 -31.01 41.36 42.36
C LEU A 94 -31.13 39.95 41.77
N LEU A 95 -32.13 39.16 42.20
CA LEU A 95 -32.33 37.79 41.71
C LEU A 95 -32.54 37.69 40.17
N PRO A 96 -33.37 38.56 39.53
CA PRO A 96 -33.50 38.49 38.06
C PRO A 96 -32.23 38.95 37.31
N LEU A 97 -31.45 39.89 37.91
CA LEU A 97 -30.18 40.32 37.32
C LEU A 97 -29.11 39.23 37.42
N PHE A 98 -29.09 38.48 38.53
CA PHE A 98 -28.21 37.35 38.75
C PHE A 98 -28.61 36.15 37.89
N ALA A 99 -29.92 35.91 37.66
CA ALA A 99 -30.43 34.91 36.75
C ALA A 99 -30.12 35.28 35.30
N LEU A 100 -30.20 36.56 34.92
CA LEU A 100 -29.80 37.04 33.60
C LEU A 100 -28.27 36.93 33.39
N LEU A 101 -27.48 37.22 34.42
CA LEU A 101 -26.02 37.06 34.39
C LEU A 101 -25.63 35.58 34.30
N LEU A 102 -26.32 34.67 35.01
CA LEU A 102 -26.13 33.22 34.91
C LEU A 102 -26.52 32.67 33.53
N LEU A 103 -27.56 33.24 32.90
CA LEU A 103 -27.94 32.88 31.52
C LEU A 103 -26.91 33.38 30.47
N LEU A 104 -26.22 34.50 30.74
CA LEU A 104 -25.12 34.98 29.89
C LEU A 104 -23.87 34.12 30.04
N PHE A 105 -23.61 33.48 31.18
CA PHE A 105 -22.52 32.54 31.39
C PHE A 105 -22.87 31.11 30.92
N ALA A 106 -24.15 30.75 30.75
CA ALA A 106 -24.57 29.45 30.26
C ALA A 106 -24.42 29.30 28.72
N SER A 107 -24.09 30.37 28.01
CA SER A 107 -23.91 30.36 26.53
C SER A 107 -22.44 30.21 26.10
N CYS A 108 -21.46 30.21 26.99
CA CYS A 108 -20.11 29.86 26.65
C CYS A 108 -20.02 28.31 26.49
N LYS A 109 -20.00 27.79 25.30
CA LYS A 109 -19.53 26.42 25.04
C LYS A 109 -18.16 26.30 25.71
N ARG A 110 -18.04 25.44 26.72
CA ARG A 110 -16.77 25.18 27.38
C ARG A 110 -15.84 24.51 26.38
N GLU A 111 -14.68 25.08 26.17
CA GLU A 111 -13.60 24.38 25.45
C GLU A 111 -13.28 23.10 26.20
N LEU A 112 -13.29 21.98 25.49
CA LEU A 112 -12.93 20.70 26.06
C LEU A 112 -11.39 20.60 26.16
N THR A 113 -10.93 19.94 27.20
CA THR A 113 -9.50 19.58 27.27
C THR A 113 -9.16 18.55 26.22
N GLN A 114 -7.90 18.46 25.83
CA GLN A 114 -7.44 17.47 24.86
C GLN A 114 -7.81 16.03 25.27
N ALA A 115 -7.77 15.71 26.56
CA ALA A 115 -8.16 14.40 27.07
C ALA A 115 -9.66 14.15 26.90
N GLU A 116 -10.51 15.15 27.21
CA GLU A 116 -11.97 15.07 27.04
C GLU A 116 -12.32 14.93 25.56
N LEU A 117 -11.70 15.73 24.65
CA LEU A 117 -11.87 15.60 23.21
C LEU A 117 -11.51 14.20 22.71
N PHE A 118 -10.40 13.64 23.18
CA PHE A 118 -10.00 12.29 22.82
C PHE A 118 -11.00 11.25 23.28
N ASP A 119 -11.40 11.31 24.56
CA ASP A 119 -12.31 10.33 25.16
C ASP A 119 -13.70 10.35 24.51
N GLU A 120 -14.21 11.51 24.13
CA GLU A 120 -15.52 11.65 23.47
C GLU A 120 -15.52 11.17 22.01
N ASN A 121 -14.37 11.25 21.31
CA ASN A 121 -14.33 11.02 19.87
C ASN A 121 -13.63 9.72 19.43
N LYS A 122 -12.72 9.15 20.25
CA LYS A 122 -11.92 7.98 19.90
C LYS A 122 -12.73 6.75 19.50
N SER A 123 -13.94 6.58 20.04
CA SER A 123 -14.82 5.42 19.74
C SER A 123 -15.37 5.45 18.32
N GLY A 124 -15.44 6.64 17.71
CA GLY A 124 -15.90 6.81 16.33
C GLY A 124 -14.82 6.68 15.29
N VAL A 125 -13.53 6.58 15.70
CA VAL A 125 -12.38 6.50 14.79
C VAL A 125 -11.90 5.06 14.68
N VAL A 126 -11.62 4.62 13.47
CA VAL A 126 -11.28 3.23 13.16
C VAL A 126 -9.95 3.15 12.42
N LEU A 127 -9.15 2.12 12.75
CA LEU A 127 -8.02 1.71 11.93
C LEU A 127 -8.55 0.91 10.73
N ILE A 128 -8.15 1.29 9.53
CA ILE A 128 -8.48 0.58 8.28
C ILE A 128 -7.27 -0.22 7.85
N LEU A 129 -7.48 -1.46 7.46
CA LEU A 129 -6.53 -2.28 6.74
C LEU A 129 -7.12 -2.64 5.39
N ASN A 130 -6.35 -2.41 4.33
CA ASN A 130 -6.68 -2.78 2.96
C ASN A 130 -5.60 -3.71 2.42
N LYS A 131 -5.98 -4.93 2.09
CA LYS A 131 -5.18 -5.92 1.40
C LYS A 131 -5.58 -5.86 -0.06
N TYR A 132 -4.62 -5.58 -0.97
CA TYR A 132 -4.97 -5.31 -2.36
C TYR A 132 -3.94 -5.86 -3.33
N TYR A 133 -4.41 -6.06 -4.57
CA TYR A 133 -3.61 -6.39 -5.73
C TYR A 133 -4.28 -5.84 -7.00
N TYR A 134 -3.55 -5.82 -8.08
CA TYR A 134 -4.06 -5.36 -9.37
C TYR A 134 -4.33 -6.54 -10.29
N LYS A 135 -5.33 -6.34 -11.15
CA LYS A 135 -5.76 -7.30 -12.17
C LYS A 135 -5.72 -6.61 -13.52
N ILE A 136 -5.02 -7.23 -14.46
CA ILE A 136 -5.04 -6.88 -15.86
C ILE A 136 -5.83 -7.96 -16.61
N LYS A 137 -6.89 -7.57 -17.31
CA LYS A 137 -7.57 -8.45 -18.26
C LYS A 137 -6.91 -8.28 -19.62
N LEU A 138 -6.35 -9.37 -20.16
CA LEU A 138 -5.61 -9.42 -21.40
C LEU A 138 -6.54 -9.49 -22.61
N PRO A 139 -6.06 -9.18 -23.85
CA PRO A 139 -6.83 -9.26 -25.09
C PRO A 139 -7.41 -10.66 -25.34
N ASN A 140 -6.70 -11.72 -24.97
CA ASN A 140 -7.14 -13.12 -25.10
C ASN A 140 -8.20 -13.55 -24.06
N GLY A 141 -8.63 -12.62 -23.18
CA GLY A 141 -9.61 -12.86 -22.14
C GLY A 141 -9.08 -13.45 -20.85
N GLN A 142 -7.79 -13.80 -20.76
CA GLN A 142 -7.15 -14.23 -19.52
C GLN A 142 -6.97 -13.05 -18.55
N SER A 143 -6.75 -13.37 -17.27
CA SER A 143 -6.44 -12.38 -16.25
C SER A 143 -5.04 -12.62 -15.73
N MET A 144 -4.26 -11.55 -15.64
CA MET A 144 -2.97 -11.50 -15.01
C MET A 144 -3.07 -10.63 -13.76
N PHE A 145 -2.34 -10.98 -12.72
CA PHE A 145 -2.35 -10.29 -11.43
C PHE A 145 -0.94 -9.85 -11.08
N PHE A 146 -0.83 -8.75 -10.33
CA PHE A 146 0.43 -8.25 -9.79
C PHE A 146 0.16 -7.46 -8.50
N SER A 147 1.17 -7.31 -7.66
CA SER A 147 1.00 -6.65 -6.35
C SER A 147 1.23 -5.14 -6.40
N ASP A 148 2.26 -4.69 -7.11
CA ASP A 148 2.68 -3.29 -7.18
C ASP A 148 3.61 -3.06 -8.39
N LEU A 149 4.12 -1.83 -8.53
CA LEU A 149 5.25 -1.50 -9.39
C LEU A 149 6.50 -1.32 -8.52
N ASP A 150 7.61 -1.84 -8.99
CA ASP A 150 8.89 -1.57 -8.36
C ASP A 150 9.40 -0.14 -8.67
N LYS A 151 10.55 0.22 -8.12
CA LYS A 151 11.19 1.54 -8.33
C LYS A 151 11.59 1.82 -9.79
N ASP A 152 11.73 0.79 -10.61
CA ASP A 152 12.08 0.86 -12.03
C ASP A 152 10.81 0.87 -12.92
N GLY A 153 9.62 0.75 -12.31
CA GLY A 153 8.31 0.73 -12.97
C GLY A 153 7.92 -0.64 -13.52
N ASP A 154 8.58 -1.70 -13.11
CA ASP A 154 8.25 -3.07 -13.51
C ASP A 154 7.21 -3.68 -12.56
N LEU A 155 6.37 -4.59 -13.11
CA LEU A 155 5.31 -5.24 -12.35
C LEU A 155 5.90 -6.24 -11.34
N GLU A 156 5.51 -6.12 -10.05
CA GLU A 156 5.94 -7.03 -8.99
C GLU A 156 4.96 -8.19 -8.78
N ASN A 157 5.49 -9.37 -8.41
CA ASN A 157 4.73 -10.57 -8.08
C ASN A 157 3.70 -10.97 -9.15
N VAL A 158 4.10 -10.89 -10.41
CA VAL A 158 3.24 -11.23 -11.55
C VAL A 158 2.86 -12.70 -11.55
N THR A 159 1.56 -12.99 -11.62
CA THR A 159 1.03 -14.36 -11.69
C THR A 159 -0.30 -14.43 -12.45
N LEU A 160 -0.68 -15.64 -12.88
CA LEU A 160 -2.00 -15.94 -13.42
C LEU A 160 -2.91 -16.62 -12.39
N ASP A 161 -2.38 -17.00 -11.24
CA ASP A 161 -3.11 -17.67 -10.18
C ASP A 161 -3.58 -16.66 -9.13
N VAL A 162 -4.90 -16.54 -8.98
CA VAL A 162 -5.52 -15.65 -8.00
C VAL A 162 -5.18 -16.03 -6.54
N ASN A 163 -4.89 -17.30 -6.26
CA ASN A 163 -4.53 -17.70 -4.90
C ASN A 163 -3.07 -17.33 -4.59
N GLU A 164 -2.20 -17.40 -5.59
CA GLU A 164 -0.81 -16.99 -5.46
C GLU A 164 -0.71 -15.48 -5.18
N ILE A 165 -1.41 -14.64 -5.97
CA ILE A 165 -1.39 -13.19 -5.73
C ILE A 165 -2.03 -12.82 -4.39
N ARG A 166 -3.05 -13.50 -3.92
CA ARG A 166 -3.63 -13.27 -2.59
C ARG A 166 -2.65 -13.49 -1.45
N ASN A 167 -1.68 -14.39 -1.62
CA ASN A 167 -0.63 -14.64 -0.63
C ASN A 167 0.52 -13.62 -0.72
N ASN A 168 0.75 -13.03 -1.90
CA ASN A 168 1.83 -12.10 -2.21
C ASN A 168 1.33 -10.68 -2.54
N CYS A 169 0.13 -10.32 -2.11
CA CYS A 169 -0.48 -9.02 -2.36
C CYS A 169 0.13 -7.93 -1.48
N SER A 170 -0.08 -6.70 -1.87
CA SER A 170 0.25 -5.53 -1.08
C SER A 170 -0.81 -5.24 -0.02
N TRP A 171 -0.44 -4.46 0.98
CA TRP A 171 -1.38 -3.98 1.98
C TRP A 171 -1.01 -2.57 2.44
N MET A 172 -2.02 -1.82 2.84
CA MET A 172 -1.85 -0.51 3.42
C MET A 172 -2.80 -0.31 4.59
N SER A 173 -2.46 0.63 5.43
CA SER A 173 -3.31 1.06 6.55
C SER A 173 -3.62 2.54 6.47
N GLY A 174 -4.76 2.89 7.00
CA GLY A 174 -5.20 4.27 7.15
C GLY A 174 -6.18 4.39 8.30
N THR A 175 -6.73 5.58 8.44
CA THR A 175 -7.74 5.92 9.43
C THR A 175 -9.07 6.21 8.74
N GLY A 176 -10.17 5.97 9.44
CA GLY A 176 -11.49 6.42 9.04
C GLY A 176 -12.33 6.74 10.26
N PHE A 177 -13.53 7.27 10.05
CA PHE A 177 -14.46 7.59 11.13
C PHE A 177 -15.90 7.40 10.68
N PHE A 178 -16.78 7.01 11.61
CA PHE A 178 -18.20 6.80 11.34
C PHE A 178 -18.93 8.11 11.08
N VAL A 179 -19.72 8.15 10.01
CA VAL A 179 -20.52 9.32 9.58
C VAL A 179 -22.02 9.07 9.65
N ASP A 180 -22.45 7.84 9.90
CA ASP A 180 -23.86 7.49 10.15
C ASP A 180 -24.00 6.23 11.01
N ASN A 181 -25.25 5.85 11.31
CA ASN A 181 -25.58 4.65 12.10
C ASN A 181 -25.63 3.35 11.26
N ASN A 182 -25.38 3.44 9.95
CA ASN A 182 -25.45 2.31 9.03
C ASN A 182 -24.07 1.69 8.77
N GLY A 183 -23.10 1.99 9.60
CA GLY A 183 -21.72 1.49 9.44
C GLY A 183 -20.94 2.16 8.32
N THR A 184 -21.35 3.35 7.89
CA THR A 184 -20.65 4.13 6.87
C THR A 184 -19.47 4.87 7.50
N ILE A 185 -18.32 4.77 6.88
CA ILE A 185 -17.03 5.30 7.35
C ILE A 185 -16.45 6.18 6.25
N MET A 186 -16.11 7.42 6.62
CA MET A 186 -15.33 8.34 5.79
C MET A 186 -13.84 8.02 5.91
N THR A 187 -13.14 8.02 4.78
CA THR A 187 -11.68 7.88 4.70
C THR A 187 -11.16 8.50 3.41
N ASN A 188 -9.86 8.38 3.14
CA ASN A 188 -9.29 8.78 1.87
C ASN A 188 -9.53 7.70 0.78
N ARG A 189 -9.62 8.15 -0.48
CA ARG A 189 -9.77 7.28 -1.65
C ARG A 189 -8.58 6.33 -1.79
N HIS A 190 -7.35 6.84 -1.67
CA HIS A 190 -6.15 6.00 -1.77
C HIS A 190 -6.10 4.90 -0.70
N VAL A 191 -6.66 5.11 0.50
CA VAL A 191 -6.77 4.09 1.56
C VAL A 191 -7.79 3.01 1.19
N ALA A 192 -8.96 3.43 0.68
CA ALA A 192 -10.05 2.52 0.34
C ALA A 192 -9.81 1.77 -0.96
N GLN A 193 -9.23 2.44 -1.95
CA GLN A 193 -8.98 1.92 -3.29
C GLN A 193 -7.66 2.46 -3.82
N PRO A 194 -6.53 1.82 -3.48
CA PRO A 194 -5.23 2.17 -4.04
C PRO A 194 -5.27 2.13 -5.57
N SER A 195 -4.64 3.09 -6.19
CA SER A 195 -4.54 3.19 -7.65
C SER A 195 -3.13 3.56 -8.07
N ILE A 196 -2.65 2.92 -9.12
CA ILE A 196 -1.45 3.29 -9.86
C ILE A 196 -1.92 3.95 -11.16
N ASP A 197 -1.16 4.87 -11.70
CA ASP A 197 -1.45 5.44 -13.01
C ASP A 197 -1.50 4.34 -14.07
N GLU A 198 -2.57 4.31 -14.87
CA GLU A 198 -2.74 3.27 -15.90
C GLU A 198 -1.61 3.27 -16.92
N ASN A 199 -0.99 4.42 -17.21
CA ASN A 199 0.12 4.50 -18.16
C ASN A 199 1.38 3.86 -17.59
N ASP A 200 1.61 3.98 -16.28
CA ASP A 200 2.73 3.31 -15.59
C ASP A 200 2.53 1.80 -15.62
N ILE A 201 1.32 1.31 -15.32
CA ILE A 201 0.99 -0.13 -15.43
C ILE A 201 1.16 -0.62 -16.87
N LYS A 202 0.70 0.15 -17.86
CA LYS A 202 0.86 -0.19 -19.27
C LYS A 202 2.33 -0.18 -19.72
N ALA A 203 3.15 0.67 -19.12
CA ALA A 203 4.60 0.69 -19.37
C ALA A 203 5.26 -0.55 -18.78
N GLY A 204 5.01 -0.88 -17.51
CA GLY A 204 5.51 -2.09 -16.85
C GLY A 204 5.07 -3.38 -17.57
N TYR A 205 3.81 -3.42 -18.03
CA TYR A 205 3.33 -4.54 -18.85
C TYR A 205 4.13 -4.70 -20.17
N ARG A 206 4.40 -3.62 -20.90
CA ARG A 206 5.23 -3.65 -22.11
C ARG A 206 6.66 -4.10 -21.82
N ASN A 207 7.23 -3.64 -20.70
CA ASN A 207 8.55 -4.10 -20.28
C ASN A 207 8.57 -5.61 -20.05
N LEU A 208 7.55 -6.14 -19.36
CA LEU A 208 7.38 -7.58 -19.16
C LEU A 208 7.30 -8.34 -20.47
N ILE A 209 6.42 -7.94 -21.40
CA ILE A 209 6.28 -8.61 -22.70
C ILE A 209 7.61 -8.62 -23.46
N ARG A 210 8.30 -7.49 -23.53
CA ARG A 210 9.62 -7.39 -24.20
C ARG A 210 10.67 -8.27 -23.55
N ALA A 211 10.74 -8.30 -22.23
CA ALA A 211 11.70 -9.15 -21.51
C ALA A 211 11.49 -10.63 -21.85
N VAL A 212 10.24 -11.07 -21.94
CA VAL A 212 9.90 -12.45 -22.29
C VAL A 212 10.17 -12.75 -23.76
N GLN A 213 9.87 -11.82 -24.67
CA GLN A 213 10.24 -11.95 -26.09
C GLN A 213 11.76 -12.11 -26.25
N GLN A 214 12.56 -11.27 -25.58
CA GLN A 214 14.02 -11.36 -25.59
C GLN A 214 14.52 -12.70 -25.05
N TYR A 215 13.87 -13.23 -24.01
CA TYR A 215 14.19 -14.55 -23.48
C TYR A 215 13.97 -15.65 -24.53
N TYR A 216 12.83 -15.68 -25.24
CA TYR A 216 12.56 -16.68 -26.26
C TYR A 216 13.46 -16.50 -27.48
N GLU A 217 13.79 -15.28 -27.91
CA GLU A 217 14.77 -15.05 -28.98
C GLU A 217 16.16 -15.57 -28.60
N TYR A 218 16.59 -15.36 -27.36
CA TYR A 218 17.85 -15.95 -26.88
C TYR A 218 17.80 -17.48 -26.88
N GLN A 219 16.69 -18.09 -26.43
CA GLN A 219 16.53 -19.55 -26.49
C GLN A 219 16.60 -20.05 -27.94
N LYS A 220 15.95 -19.40 -28.89
CA LYS A 220 16.03 -19.73 -30.33
C LYS A 220 17.48 -19.71 -30.84
N GLN A 221 18.25 -18.70 -30.47
CA GLN A 221 19.65 -18.61 -30.85
C GLN A 221 20.46 -19.80 -30.31
N GLN A 222 20.30 -20.14 -29.03
CA GLN A 222 21.01 -21.30 -28.44
C GLN A 222 20.62 -22.63 -29.12
N LEU A 223 19.35 -22.80 -29.50
CA LEU A 223 18.88 -24.00 -30.21
C LEU A 223 19.45 -24.04 -31.61
N SER A 224 19.53 -22.91 -32.33
CA SER A 224 20.13 -22.79 -33.64
C SER A 224 21.62 -23.11 -33.61
N ASP A 225 22.37 -22.53 -32.67
CA ASP A 225 23.82 -22.78 -32.54
C ASP A 225 24.11 -24.28 -32.28
N ARG A 226 23.28 -24.92 -31.45
CA ARG A 226 23.40 -26.36 -31.17
C ARG A 226 23.03 -27.21 -32.37
N PHE A 227 22.02 -26.82 -33.15
CA PHE A 227 21.63 -27.50 -34.39
C PHE A 227 22.78 -27.46 -35.41
N ASP A 228 23.41 -26.30 -35.58
CA ASP A 228 24.54 -26.11 -36.49
C ASP A 228 25.77 -26.92 -36.07
N GLU A 229 26.02 -27.04 -34.76
CA GLU A 229 27.08 -27.92 -34.23
C GLU A 229 26.82 -29.40 -34.59
N LEU A 230 25.60 -29.87 -34.41
CA LEU A 230 25.19 -31.22 -34.72
C LEU A 230 25.29 -31.51 -36.24
N GLU A 231 24.91 -30.54 -37.07
CA GLU A 231 25.04 -30.69 -38.54
C GLU A 231 26.51 -30.87 -38.96
N LYS A 232 27.43 -30.06 -38.40
CA LYS A 232 28.88 -30.23 -38.61
C LYS A 232 29.39 -31.61 -38.19
N ASN A 233 28.90 -32.09 -37.02
CA ASN A 233 29.28 -33.42 -36.55
C ASN A 233 28.74 -34.51 -37.47
N LYS A 234 27.51 -34.38 -37.96
CA LYS A 234 26.89 -35.30 -38.93
C LYS A 234 27.67 -35.36 -40.23
N GLU A 235 28.07 -34.20 -40.78
CA GLU A 235 28.90 -34.12 -41.98
C GLU A 235 30.26 -34.83 -41.80
N GLN A 236 30.89 -34.72 -40.62
CA GLN A 236 32.13 -35.40 -40.31
C GLN A 236 31.97 -36.94 -40.27
N TYR A 237 30.89 -37.44 -39.70
CA TYR A 237 30.63 -38.89 -39.70
C TYR A 237 30.31 -39.40 -41.10
N ALA A 238 29.55 -38.68 -41.90
CA ALA A 238 29.28 -39.05 -43.29
C ALA A 238 30.53 -39.02 -44.18
N TYR A 239 31.44 -38.04 -43.97
CA TYR A 239 32.71 -37.96 -44.72
C TYR A 239 33.67 -39.10 -44.38
N ASN A 240 33.73 -39.54 -43.13
CA ASN A 240 34.62 -40.63 -42.70
C ASN A 240 34.15 -41.99 -43.23
N GLU A 241 32.87 -42.19 -43.56
CA GLU A 241 32.36 -43.38 -44.21
C GLU A 241 32.94 -43.60 -45.62
N GLU A 242 33.25 -42.51 -46.36
CA GLU A 242 33.78 -42.55 -47.71
C GLU A 242 35.26 -42.97 -47.73
N TYR A 243 35.98 -42.97 -46.60
CA TYR A 243 37.43 -43.27 -46.52
C TYR A 243 37.78 -44.56 -45.74
N ASP A 244 36.87 -45.14 -44.94
CA ASP A 244 37.13 -46.36 -44.16
C ASP A 244 36.59 -47.62 -44.84
N ASP A 245 37.17 -48.00 -45.95
CA ASP A 245 36.92 -49.25 -46.71
C ASP A 245 37.64 -50.46 -46.07
N VAL A 246 37.67 -50.53 -44.66
CA VAL A 246 38.27 -51.70 -43.95
C VAL A 246 37.47 -52.09 -42.72
N GLU A 247 36.68 -53.11 -42.87
CA GLU A 247 36.31 -54.26 -42.00
C GLU A 247 36.00 -54.10 -40.50
N GLU A 248 35.52 -53.09 -39.89
CA GLU A 248 34.92 -53.26 -38.56
C GLU A 248 34.04 -52.09 -38.03
N GLY A 249 33.87 -51.06 -38.88
CA GLY A 249 33.23 -49.82 -38.45
C GLY A 249 31.79 -49.60 -38.93
N TYR A 250 31.22 -50.41 -39.77
CA TYR A 250 29.98 -50.11 -40.50
C TYR A 250 28.72 -49.89 -39.65
N TYR A 251 28.65 -50.50 -38.47
CA TYR A 251 27.45 -50.34 -37.59
C TYR A 251 27.45 -49.09 -36.67
N SER A 252 28.59 -48.40 -36.52
CA SER A 252 28.70 -47.31 -35.55
C SER A 252 28.31 -45.93 -36.10
N ASN A 253 28.56 -45.64 -37.40
CA ASN A 253 28.31 -44.31 -37.95
C ASN A 253 26.85 -44.08 -38.30
N ASP A 254 26.16 -45.03 -38.92
CA ASP A 254 24.73 -44.98 -39.18
C ASP A 254 23.91 -44.78 -37.89
N ALA A 255 24.24 -45.47 -36.79
CA ALA A 255 23.61 -45.33 -35.53
C ALA A 255 23.82 -43.90 -34.95
N ARG A 256 25.04 -43.37 -35.03
CA ARG A 256 25.37 -42.01 -34.55
C ARG A 256 24.68 -40.93 -35.39
N ILE A 257 24.65 -41.06 -36.70
CA ILE A 257 23.90 -40.15 -37.59
C ILE A 257 22.42 -40.16 -37.24
N SER A 258 21.82 -41.35 -37.00
CA SER A 258 20.44 -41.47 -36.59
C SER A 258 20.16 -40.80 -35.21
N GLU A 259 21.09 -40.93 -34.26
CA GLU A 259 20.97 -40.22 -32.95
C GLU A 259 21.03 -38.71 -33.12
N ILE A 260 21.95 -38.18 -33.96
CA ILE A 260 22.05 -36.77 -34.29
C ILE A 260 20.75 -36.27 -34.93
N GLU A 261 20.20 -36.98 -35.90
CA GLU A 261 18.93 -36.63 -36.57
C GLU A 261 17.76 -36.58 -35.59
N GLN A 262 17.70 -37.49 -34.62
CA GLN A 262 16.70 -37.47 -33.59
C GLN A 262 16.87 -36.23 -32.64
N GLU A 263 18.12 -35.89 -32.27
CA GLU A 263 18.39 -34.70 -31.48
C GLU A 263 18.05 -33.42 -32.26
N GLN A 264 18.43 -33.32 -33.52
CA GLN A 264 18.06 -32.20 -34.39
C GLN A 264 16.54 -32.02 -34.52
N SER A 265 15.80 -33.12 -34.66
CA SER A 265 14.33 -33.09 -34.74
C SER A 265 13.71 -32.52 -33.41
N LYS A 266 14.28 -32.87 -32.26
CA LYS A 266 13.86 -32.30 -30.95
C LYS A 266 14.18 -30.83 -30.89
N LEU A 267 15.39 -30.40 -31.23
CA LEU A 267 15.80 -28.99 -31.25
C LEU A 267 14.92 -28.16 -32.18
N LYS A 268 14.59 -28.66 -33.35
CA LYS A 268 13.68 -28.00 -34.28
C LYS A 268 12.28 -27.81 -33.67
N SER A 269 11.74 -28.85 -33.02
CA SER A 269 10.44 -28.74 -32.32
C SER A 269 10.46 -27.70 -31.23
N GLN A 270 11.55 -27.60 -30.46
CA GLN A 270 11.72 -26.57 -29.41
C GLN A 270 11.85 -25.16 -30.02
N TYR A 271 12.59 -25.02 -31.11
CA TYR A 271 12.70 -23.76 -31.86
C TYR A 271 11.32 -23.26 -32.34
N ASP A 272 10.53 -24.16 -32.96
CA ASP A 272 9.18 -23.85 -33.43
C ASP A 272 8.25 -23.46 -32.28
N GLN A 273 8.41 -24.06 -31.09
CA GLN A 273 7.68 -23.66 -29.87
C GLN A 273 8.05 -22.25 -29.41
N CYS A 274 9.34 -21.89 -29.40
CA CYS A 274 9.77 -20.53 -29.08
C CYS A 274 9.19 -19.51 -30.07
N ASP A 275 9.15 -19.83 -31.34
CA ASP A 275 8.61 -18.98 -32.40
C ASP A 275 7.10 -18.74 -32.20
N GLN A 276 6.34 -19.82 -31.90
CA GLN A 276 4.94 -19.72 -31.57
C GLN A 276 4.69 -18.88 -30.32
N ALA A 277 5.55 -19.02 -29.30
CA ALA A 277 5.45 -18.22 -28.08
C ALA A 277 5.65 -16.72 -28.37
N ILE A 278 6.64 -16.37 -29.18
CA ILE A 278 6.87 -14.97 -29.60
C ILE A 278 5.67 -14.43 -30.39
N GLN A 279 5.08 -15.21 -31.29
CA GLN A 279 3.88 -14.80 -32.02
C GLN A 279 2.71 -14.53 -31.09
N GLN A 280 2.44 -15.38 -30.09
CA GLN A 280 1.40 -15.17 -29.11
C GLN A 280 1.67 -13.94 -28.24
N LEU A 281 2.93 -13.67 -27.87
CA LEU A 281 3.30 -12.45 -27.13
C LEU A 281 3.06 -11.19 -27.98
N ASN A 282 3.31 -11.23 -29.29
CA ASN A 282 2.99 -10.13 -30.21
C ASN A 282 1.49 -9.81 -30.24
N GLU A 283 0.62 -10.83 -30.18
CA GLU A 283 -0.83 -10.65 -30.13
C GLU A 283 -1.28 -10.03 -28.78
N LEU A 284 -0.52 -10.22 -27.71
CA LEU A 284 -0.80 -9.67 -26.40
C LEU A 284 -0.24 -8.24 -26.22
N ASP A 285 0.68 -7.78 -27.08
CA ASP A 285 1.33 -6.46 -26.99
C ASP A 285 0.43 -5.33 -27.57
N ASP A 286 -0.82 -5.24 -27.10
CA ASP A 286 -1.69 -4.07 -27.30
C ASP A 286 -2.13 -3.47 -25.97
N PRO A 287 -1.41 -2.50 -25.41
CA PRO A 287 -1.74 -1.88 -24.13
C PRO A 287 -3.10 -1.19 -24.10
N ARG A 288 -3.68 -0.85 -25.25
CA ARG A 288 -5.01 -0.20 -25.36
C ARG A 288 -6.15 -1.19 -25.12
N ALA A 289 -5.91 -2.46 -25.35
CA ALA A 289 -6.88 -3.53 -25.12
C ALA A 289 -6.92 -3.99 -23.66
N LEU A 290 -5.95 -3.59 -22.84
CA LEU A 290 -5.91 -3.96 -21.43
C LEU A 290 -7.06 -3.33 -20.63
N ARG A 291 -7.62 -4.09 -19.69
CA ARG A 291 -8.58 -3.59 -18.69
C ARG A 291 -7.96 -3.79 -17.31
N ILE A 292 -7.64 -2.66 -16.66
CA ILE A 292 -6.94 -2.62 -15.39
C ILE A 292 -7.96 -2.36 -14.28
N SER A 293 -7.84 -3.06 -13.16
CA SER A 293 -8.65 -2.85 -11.96
C SER A 293 -7.89 -3.26 -10.71
N SER A 294 -8.14 -2.59 -9.59
CA SER A 294 -7.69 -3.03 -8.27
C SER A 294 -8.72 -3.97 -7.63
N VAL A 295 -8.24 -4.92 -6.86
CA VAL A 295 -9.06 -5.80 -6.02
C VAL A 295 -8.65 -5.54 -4.58
N CYS A 296 -9.61 -5.15 -3.73
CA CYS A 296 -9.39 -4.72 -2.37
C CYS A 296 -10.17 -5.60 -1.40
N GLU A 297 -9.52 -6.02 -0.32
CA GLU A 297 -10.13 -6.66 0.85
C GLU A 297 -9.96 -5.73 2.05
N LEU A 298 -11.07 -5.12 2.48
CA LEU A 298 -11.10 -4.09 3.51
C LEU A 298 -11.64 -4.63 4.82
N GLY A 299 -10.98 -4.30 5.91
CA GLY A 299 -11.46 -4.50 7.27
C GLY A 299 -11.12 -3.32 8.17
N ILE A 300 -11.80 -3.24 9.30
CA ILE A 300 -11.54 -2.22 10.31
C ILE A 300 -11.35 -2.82 11.70
N ALA A 301 -10.61 -2.10 12.54
CA ALA A 301 -10.56 -2.33 13.97
C ALA A 301 -10.89 -1.03 14.71
N TYR A 302 -11.71 -1.15 15.77
CA TYR A 302 -12.00 -0.04 16.67
C TYR A 302 -11.00 0.02 17.81
N ASN A 303 -11.03 1.12 18.54
CA ASN A 303 -10.30 1.23 19.80
C ASN A 303 -10.62 0.06 20.74
N ASN A 304 -9.62 -0.50 21.42
CA ASN A 304 -9.69 -1.69 22.26
C ASN A 304 -9.97 -3.04 21.53
N THR A 305 -10.04 -3.09 20.21
CA THR A 305 -10.18 -4.37 19.48
C THR A 305 -8.87 -5.18 19.54
N HIS A 306 -8.97 -6.44 19.93
CA HIS A 306 -7.83 -7.36 19.83
C HIS A 306 -7.78 -8.02 18.48
N VAL A 307 -6.62 -7.96 17.81
CA VAL A 307 -6.35 -8.60 16.52
C VAL A 307 -5.06 -9.42 16.59
N THR A 308 -5.09 -10.63 16.05
CA THR A 308 -3.96 -11.56 16.08
C THR A 308 -3.11 -11.52 14.81
N GLY A 309 -3.68 -11.09 13.69
CA GLY A 309 -3.00 -10.99 12.40
C GLY A 309 -3.90 -10.35 11.35
N VAL A 310 -3.41 -10.28 10.11
CA VAL A 310 -4.09 -9.63 8.98
C VAL A 310 -5.44 -10.30 8.68
N GLU A 311 -5.48 -11.61 8.60
CA GLU A 311 -6.72 -12.35 8.29
C GLU A 311 -7.78 -12.19 9.39
N ASP A 312 -7.37 -12.19 10.67
CA ASP A 312 -8.25 -11.91 11.79
C ASP A 312 -8.78 -10.47 11.76
N PHE A 313 -7.93 -9.52 11.38
CA PHE A 313 -8.31 -8.12 11.22
C PHE A 313 -9.38 -7.95 10.12
N LEU A 314 -9.12 -8.49 8.94
CA LEU A 314 -10.04 -8.39 7.80
C LEU A 314 -11.34 -9.17 8.03
N GLY A 315 -11.28 -10.28 8.75
CA GLY A 315 -12.44 -11.15 9.02
C GLY A 315 -13.38 -10.63 10.09
N LYS A 316 -12.89 -9.87 11.09
CA LYS A 316 -13.73 -9.40 12.21
C LYS A 316 -14.76 -8.36 11.81
N ASN A 317 -14.32 -7.34 11.10
CA ASN A 317 -15.18 -6.23 10.68
C ASN A 317 -14.96 -5.90 9.22
N PRO A 318 -15.36 -6.80 8.29
CA PRO A 318 -15.15 -6.62 6.86
C PRO A 318 -15.98 -5.44 6.32
N CYS A 319 -15.37 -4.69 5.42
CA CYS A 319 -15.96 -3.54 4.76
C CYS A 319 -16.06 -3.72 3.24
N VAL A 320 -16.82 -2.85 2.61
CA VAL A 320 -16.90 -2.66 1.16
C VAL A 320 -16.79 -1.18 0.84
N VAL A 321 -16.19 -0.85 -0.28
CA VAL A 321 -16.22 0.51 -0.83
C VAL A 321 -17.63 0.76 -1.38
N ILE A 322 -18.27 1.85 -0.94
CA ILE A 322 -19.60 2.23 -1.43
C ILE A 322 -19.58 3.50 -2.28
N LYS A 323 -18.55 4.33 -2.12
CA LYS A 323 -18.38 5.55 -2.91
C LYS A 323 -16.92 6.00 -2.91
N THR A 324 -16.43 6.45 -4.04
CA THR A 324 -15.16 7.16 -4.19
C THR A 324 -15.37 8.49 -4.88
N SER A 325 -14.54 9.47 -4.62
CA SER A 325 -14.58 10.75 -5.32
C SER A 325 -14.09 10.57 -6.76
N ASP A 326 -14.87 11.14 -7.72
CA ASP A 326 -14.49 11.22 -9.13
C ASP A 326 -13.55 12.42 -9.39
N LEU A 327 -13.41 13.33 -8.43
CA LEU A 327 -12.53 14.49 -8.54
C LEU A 327 -11.12 14.10 -8.12
N GLU A 328 -10.15 14.41 -8.97
CA GLU A 328 -8.74 14.05 -8.75
C GLU A 328 -8.17 14.76 -7.51
N ASP A 329 -8.58 16.01 -7.29
CA ASP A 329 -8.17 16.87 -6.17
C ASP A 329 -8.93 16.62 -4.85
N VAL A 330 -9.89 15.67 -4.84
CA VAL A 330 -10.68 15.29 -3.66
C VAL A 330 -10.44 13.82 -3.33
N ASP A 331 -9.49 13.56 -2.46
CA ASP A 331 -9.09 12.21 -2.06
C ASP A 331 -9.99 11.66 -0.95
N LEU A 332 -11.29 11.46 -1.25
CA LEU A 332 -12.30 10.94 -0.32
C LEU A 332 -12.93 9.64 -0.80
N ALA A 333 -13.27 8.79 0.16
CA ALA A 333 -14.06 7.60 -0.05
C ALA A 333 -15.00 7.34 1.13
N LEU A 334 -16.10 6.64 0.84
CA LEU A 334 -16.96 6.00 1.83
C LEU A 334 -16.79 4.48 1.72
N ILE A 335 -16.47 3.88 2.85
CA ILE A 335 -16.54 2.42 3.01
C ILE A 335 -17.67 2.10 3.99
N GLN A 336 -18.22 0.91 3.91
CA GLN A 336 -19.32 0.49 4.78
C GLN A 336 -19.04 -0.90 5.35
N LEU A 337 -19.31 -1.07 6.63
CA LEU A 337 -19.35 -2.38 7.26
C LEU A 337 -20.34 -3.30 6.52
N LYS A 338 -19.94 -4.55 6.24
CA LYS A 338 -20.83 -5.52 5.55
C LYS A 338 -22.11 -5.80 6.31
N ASN A 339 -22.11 -5.68 7.65
CA ASN A 339 -23.31 -5.84 8.49
C ASN A 339 -24.21 -4.58 8.53
N LYS A 340 -23.76 -3.47 7.90
CA LYS A 340 -24.47 -2.18 7.80
C LYS A 340 -24.89 -1.61 9.15
N ARG A 341 -24.05 -1.72 10.17
CA ARG A 341 -24.38 -1.29 11.53
C ARG A 341 -23.17 -0.67 12.21
N THR A 342 -23.30 0.57 12.62
CA THR A 342 -22.32 1.23 13.51
C THR A 342 -22.47 0.66 14.92
N PRO A 343 -21.36 0.34 15.64
CA PRO A 343 -21.44 -0.08 17.04
C PRO A 343 -22.19 0.96 17.88
N GLY A 344 -23.00 0.50 18.85
CA GLY A 344 -23.90 1.39 19.62
C GLY A 344 -23.17 2.37 20.54
N ASP A 345 -21.91 2.10 20.88
CA ASP A 345 -21.02 2.94 21.68
C ASP A 345 -20.05 3.79 20.83
N ALA A 346 -20.09 3.63 19.51
CA ALA A 346 -19.24 4.41 18.63
C ALA A 346 -19.81 5.83 18.41
N LYS A 347 -18.96 6.82 18.52
CA LYS A 347 -19.26 8.20 18.12
C LYS A 347 -19.52 8.25 16.62
N VAL A 348 -20.61 8.86 16.23
CA VAL A 348 -20.87 9.26 14.83
C VAL A 348 -20.51 10.73 14.69
N PHE A 349 -19.60 11.04 13.77
CA PHE A 349 -19.20 12.41 13.48
C PHE A 349 -20.27 13.10 12.66
N THR A 350 -20.75 14.25 13.14
CA THR A 350 -21.72 15.07 12.43
C THR A 350 -21.00 15.89 11.36
N ILE A 351 -21.54 15.87 10.14
CA ILE A 351 -21.10 16.76 9.07
C ILE A 351 -22.03 17.94 9.08
N GLU A 352 -21.64 19.01 9.78
CA GLU A 352 -22.45 20.20 9.98
C GLU A 352 -22.82 20.88 8.64
N ASP A 353 -24.03 21.43 8.54
CA ASP A 353 -24.51 22.09 7.34
C ASP A 353 -23.84 23.45 7.09
N GLU A 354 -23.42 24.13 8.16
CA GLU A 354 -22.73 25.41 8.10
C GLU A 354 -21.21 25.22 8.04
N ASP A 355 -20.53 26.02 7.24
CA ASP A 355 -19.07 26.04 7.21
C ASP A 355 -18.59 26.79 8.46
N LEU A 356 -17.81 26.10 9.29
CA LEU A 356 -17.16 26.70 10.45
C LEU A 356 -15.97 27.54 9.97
N PRO A 357 -15.96 28.87 10.21
CA PRO A 357 -14.82 29.70 9.84
C PRO A 357 -13.62 29.30 10.68
N LEU A 358 -12.50 28.99 10.04
CA LEU A 358 -11.23 28.73 10.71
C LEU A 358 -10.40 30.02 10.77
N GLU A 359 -9.77 30.24 11.92
CA GLU A 359 -8.89 31.38 12.16
C GLU A 359 -7.42 30.97 12.13
N MET A 360 -6.54 31.90 11.73
CA MET A 360 -5.11 31.69 11.77
C MET A 360 -4.66 31.43 13.21
N GLY A 361 -3.90 30.34 13.40
CA GLY A 361 -3.42 29.95 14.74
C GLY A 361 -4.47 29.24 15.60
N GLN A 362 -5.69 29.00 15.12
CA GLN A 362 -6.72 28.23 15.82
C GLN A 362 -6.20 26.82 16.13
N PRO A 363 -6.37 26.34 17.38
CA PRO A 363 -6.01 24.96 17.75
C PRO A 363 -6.84 23.93 16.97
N LEU A 364 -6.17 22.89 16.47
CA LEU A 364 -6.80 21.74 15.83
C LEU A 364 -6.25 20.46 16.41
N TYR A 365 -7.09 19.43 16.42
CA TYR A 365 -6.79 18.11 16.95
C TYR A 365 -7.13 17.05 15.90
N MET A 366 -6.26 16.06 15.75
CA MET A 366 -6.46 14.94 14.84
C MET A 366 -6.45 13.65 15.65
N ILE A 367 -7.46 12.81 15.46
CA ILE A 367 -7.54 11.50 16.08
C ILE A 367 -7.39 10.46 14.99
N GLY A 368 -6.43 9.52 15.16
CA GLY A 368 -6.17 8.54 14.14
C GLY A 368 -5.24 7.42 14.59
N TYR A 369 -4.72 6.69 13.60
CA TYR A 369 -3.82 5.56 13.81
C TYR A 369 -2.49 5.83 13.09
N ASN A 370 -1.71 6.74 13.67
CA ASN A 370 -0.38 7.08 13.18
C ASN A 370 0.52 5.84 13.17
N ALA A 371 1.30 5.65 12.10
CA ALA A 371 2.08 4.44 11.84
C ALA A 371 1.23 3.15 11.75
N GLY A 372 -0.09 3.26 11.57
CA GLY A 372 -0.98 2.13 11.38
C GLY A 372 -0.90 1.07 12.48
N PRO A 373 -0.94 -0.23 12.13
CA PRO A 373 -0.92 -1.33 13.12
C PRO A 373 0.32 -1.36 14.01
N ASP A 374 1.47 -0.87 13.53
CA ASP A 374 2.76 -0.97 14.23
C ASP A 374 2.74 -0.20 15.56
N LEU A 375 2.14 0.98 15.55
CA LEU A 375 2.00 1.79 16.77
C LEU A 375 0.66 1.56 17.49
N ALA A 376 -0.41 1.26 16.73
CA ALA A 376 -1.74 1.09 17.29
C ALA A 376 -1.90 -0.19 18.11
N LYS A 377 -1.14 -1.25 17.84
CA LYS A 377 -1.26 -2.55 18.50
C LYS A 377 -0.59 -2.52 19.88
N THR A 378 -1.40 -2.57 20.92
CA THR A 378 -0.96 -2.61 22.33
C THR A 378 -1.37 -3.92 23.01
N ARG A 379 -0.98 -4.09 24.28
CA ARG A 379 -1.42 -5.25 25.09
C ARG A 379 -2.93 -5.25 25.36
N THR A 380 -3.56 -4.09 25.35
CA THR A 380 -5.00 -3.91 25.58
C THR A 380 -5.83 -3.89 24.30
N GLY A 381 -5.21 -4.06 23.13
CA GLY A 381 -5.85 -4.02 21.83
C GLY A 381 -5.36 -2.84 20.99
N ILE A 382 -6.07 -2.58 19.91
CA ILE A 382 -5.81 -1.44 19.02
C ILE A 382 -6.15 -0.14 19.76
N GLN A 383 -5.24 0.85 19.73
CA GLN A 383 -5.40 2.15 20.39
C GLN A 383 -5.23 3.29 19.41
N ALA A 384 -6.22 4.18 19.35
CA ALA A 384 -6.11 5.43 18.62
C ALA A 384 -5.14 6.39 19.31
N GLN A 385 -4.56 7.30 18.55
CA GLN A 385 -3.72 8.39 19.06
C GLN A 385 -4.36 9.75 18.74
N MET A 386 -4.05 10.78 19.55
CA MET A 386 -4.37 12.15 19.23
C MET A 386 -3.10 12.97 19.05
N THR A 387 -3.04 13.71 17.96
CA THR A 387 -2.03 14.74 17.72
C THR A 387 -2.70 16.10 17.62
N SER A 388 -1.99 17.17 17.98
CA SER A 388 -2.52 18.54 17.96
C SER A 388 -1.57 19.47 17.23
N GLY A 389 -2.13 20.54 16.73
CA GLY A 389 -1.44 21.63 16.05
C GLY A 389 -2.39 22.81 15.90
N LYS A 390 -2.14 23.63 14.90
CA LYS A 390 -2.93 24.83 14.63
C LYS A 390 -3.02 25.13 13.15
N VAL A 391 -3.99 25.91 12.76
CA VAL A 391 -4.12 26.45 11.40
C VAL A 391 -2.92 27.32 11.06
N THR A 392 -2.20 27.00 10.01
CA THR A 392 -0.99 27.73 9.55
C THR A 392 -1.25 28.55 8.31
N GLN A 393 -2.39 28.34 7.63
CA GLN A 393 -2.85 29.13 6.50
C GLN A 393 -4.37 29.11 6.48
N LEU A 394 -5.01 30.25 6.20
CA LEU A 394 -6.45 30.31 6.03
C LEU A 394 -6.90 29.41 4.88
N PRO A 395 -8.01 28.68 5.04
CA PRO A 395 -8.53 27.81 3.98
C PRO A 395 -8.82 28.58 2.70
N ASP A 396 -8.40 28.04 1.56
CA ASP A 396 -8.68 28.57 0.23
C ASP A 396 -9.92 27.93 -0.42
N GLY A 397 -10.66 27.12 0.34
CA GLY A 397 -11.80 26.31 -0.12
C GLY A 397 -11.39 24.99 -0.78
N GLN A 398 -10.11 24.76 -1.04
CA GLN A 398 -9.58 23.51 -1.59
C GLN A 398 -8.95 22.64 -0.50
N ARG A 399 -8.25 23.25 0.44
CA ARG A 399 -7.54 22.57 1.54
C ARG A 399 -7.44 23.45 2.78
N VAL A 400 -7.23 22.78 3.91
CA VAL A 400 -6.83 23.39 5.19
C VAL A 400 -5.38 23.03 5.43
N LEU A 401 -4.55 24.02 5.75
CA LEU A 401 -3.14 23.83 6.09
C LEU A 401 -2.95 23.97 7.59
N TYR A 402 -2.26 23.00 8.21
CA TYR A 402 -1.97 22.96 9.64
C TYR A 402 -0.60 22.31 9.93
N ASP A 403 -0.10 22.50 11.14
CA ASP A 403 1.17 21.95 11.63
C ASP A 403 0.99 20.70 12.51
N ILE A 404 -0.16 20.04 12.46
CA ILE A 404 -0.39 18.76 13.16
C ILE A 404 0.60 17.73 12.60
N ALA A 405 1.35 17.05 13.47
CA ALA A 405 2.26 15.99 13.05
C ALA A 405 1.48 14.80 12.45
N THR A 406 1.84 14.40 11.24
CA THR A 406 1.23 13.28 10.52
C THR A 406 2.31 12.29 10.06
N VAL A 407 1.97 11.01 10.06
CA VAL A 407 2.79 9.94 9.50
C VAL A 407 1.90 8.98 8.71
N GLN A 408 2.49 8.02 8.00
CA GLN A 408 1.75 6.97 7.31
C GLN A 408 0.74 6.32 8.27
N GLY A 409 -0.51 6.11 7.83
CA GLY A 409 -1.61 5.62 8.67
C GLY A 409 -2.54 6.72 9.16
N SER A 410 -2.11 8.01 9.22
CA SER A 410 -2.97 9.14 9.58
C SER A 410 -3.92 9.57 8.45
N SER A 411 -3.74 9.09 7.23
CA SER A 411 -4.64 9.36 6.09
C SER A 411 -6.08 8.96 6.42
N GLY A 412 -7.04 9.88 6.18
CA GLY A 412 -8.45 9.68 6.49
C GLY A 412 -8.85 10.01 7.93
N SER A 413 -7.92 10.49 8.77
CA SER A 413 -8.23 10.91 10.15
C SER A 413 -9.16 12.13 10.18
N PRO A 414 -10.14 12.17 11.08
CA PRO A 414 -10.90 13.39 11.35
C PRO A 414 -10.00 14.43 12.03
N VAL A 415 -10.08 15.66 11.54
CA VAL A 415 -9.51 16.86 12.18
C VAL A 415 -10.64 17.64 12.78
N ILE A 416 -10.55 17.94 14.08
CA ILE A 416 -11.59 18.60 14.88
C ILE A 416 -11.06 19.89 15.52
N ASP A 417 -11.97 20.81 15.83
CA ASP A 417 -11.68 22.01 16.63
C ASP A 417 -11.69 21.73 18.15
N ALA A 418 -11.55 22.77 18.96
CA ALA A 418 -11.57 22.69 20.41
C ALA A 418 -12.96 22.34 21.02
N GLU A 419 -14.01 22.45 20.26
CA GLU A 419 -15.39 22.07 20.62
C GLU A 419 -15.75 20.65 20.14
N GLY A 420 -14.83 19.96 19.42
CA GLY A 420 -15.04 18.61 18.88
C GLY A 420 -15.78 18.57 17.54
N ASN A 421 -15.97 19.71 16.88
CA ASN A 421 -16.61 19.74 15.56
C ASN A 421 -15.62 19.31 14.46
N LEU A 422 -16.09 18.51 13.50
CA LEU A 422 -15.29 18.11 12.34
C LEU A 422 -15.03 19.34 11.46
N VAL A 423 -13.75 19.62 11.15
CA VAL A 423 -13.34 20.74 10.28
C VAL A 423 -12.67 20.28 9.00
N ALA A 424 -12.02 19.13 9.03
CA ALA A 424 -11.36 18.57 7.84
C ALA A 424 -11.13 17.06 7.94
N VAL A 425 -10.80 16.42 6.81
CA VAL A 425 -10.28 15.06 6.73
C VAL A 425 -8.82 15.12 6.30
N ASN A 426 -7.91 14.59 7.13
CA ASN A 426 -6.47 14.57 6.83
C ASN A 426 -6.19 13.70 5.60
N PHE A 427 -5.38 14.19 4.63
CA PHE A 427 -5.14 13.41 3.41
C PHE A 427 -3.69 13.40 2.91
N ALA A 428 -2.90 14.43 3.16
CA ALA A 428 -1.58 14.54 2.56
C ALA A 428 -0.59 15.23 3.50
N LYS A 429 0.68 14.96 3.23
CA LYS A 429 1.84 15.63 3.81
C LYS A 429 2.65 16.28 2.69
N LEU A 430 3.18 17.47 2.91
CA LEU A 430 4.12 18.09 1.98
C LEU A 430 5.46 17.34 2.04
N ASN A 431 5.86 16.75 0.92
CA ASN A 431 7.13 16.03 0.84
C ASN A 431 8.30 16.94 1.24
N GLY A 432 9.12 16.45 2.19
CA GLY A 432 10.28 17.21 2.69
C GLY A 432 9.97 18.18 3.83
N SER A 433 8.73 18.25 4.33
CA SER A 433 8.35 19.08 5.49
C SER A 433 7.57 18.25 6.50
N ASP A 434 8.00 18.30 7.76
CA ASP A 434 7.25 17.68 8.87
C ASP A 434 6.19 18.62 9.47
N ASN A 435 6.20 19.91 9.07
CA ASN A 435 5.42 20.97 9.70
C ASN A 435 4.25 21.48 8.85
N PHE A 436 4.04 20.94 7.64
CA PHE A 436 2.95 21.34 6.77
C PHE A 436 2.17 20.13 6.28
N ASN A 437 0.95 20.01 6.76
CA ASN A 437 0.05 18.93 6.43
C ASN A 437 -1.28 19.50 5.93
N PHE A 438 -1.99 18.71 5.13
CA PHE A 438 -3.21 19.14 4.46
C PHE A 438 -4.41 18.33 4.90
N GLY A 439 -5.53 19.02 5.09
CA GLY A 439 -6.84 18.40 5.25
C GLY A 439 -7.80 18.84 4.16
N ILE A 440 -8.70 17.95 3.76
CA ILE A 440 -9.83 18.26 2.88
C ILE A 440 -10.87 18.98 3.73
N PRO A 441 -11.22 20.25 3.41
CA PRO A 441 -12.12 21.06 4.22
C PRO A 441 -13.54 20.49 4.24
N LEU A 442 -14.29 20.78 5.31
CA LEU A 442 -15.66 20.32 5.52
C LEU A 442 -16.58 20.61 4.31
N LYS A 443 -16.43 21.75 3.66
CA LYS A 443 -17.17 22.09 2.43
C LYS A 443 -17.03 21.03 1.35
N ARG A 444 -15.82 20.56 1.08
CA ARG A 444 -15.56 19.50 0.08
C ARG A 444 -16.10 18.14 0.52
N VAL A 445 -16.04 17.86 1.83
CA VAL A 445 -16.64 16.64 2.40
C VAL A 445 -18.16 16.65 2.17
N LYS A 446 -18.84 17.78 2.41
CA LYS A 446 -20.29 17.94 2.16
C LYS A 446 -20.63 17.77 0.67
N GLU A 447 -19.87 18.40 -0.21
CA GLU A 447 -20.05 18.26 -1.66
C GLU A 447 -19.91 16.81 -2.09
N PHE A 448 -18.91 16.10 -1.55
CA PHE A 448 -18.72 14.67 -1.80
C PHE A 448 -19.88 13.82 -1.28
N MET A 449 -20.42 14.10 -0.09
CA MET A 449 -21.56 13.38 0.48
C MET A 449 -22.83 13.56 -0.34
N LYS A 450 -23.08 14.76 -0.89
CA LYS A 450 -24.30 15.11 -1.66
C LYS A 450 -24.35 14.55 -3.08
N ARG A 451 -23.20 14.33 -3.71
CA ARG A 451 -23.09 13.71 -5.05
C ARG A 451 -23.31 12.21 -4.98
#